data_59f4b711944a14f137b91aa4e25f402e
#
_entry.id   59f4b711944a14f137b91aa4e25f402e
#
_cell.length_a   1.000
_cell.length_b   1.000
_cell.length_c   1.000
_cell.angle_alpha   90.00
_cell.angle_beta   90.00
_cell.angle_gamma   90.00
#
_symmetry.space_group_name_H-M   'P 1'
#
loop_
_entity.id
_entity.type
_entity.pdbx_description
1 polymer ?
#
loop_
_entity_poly.entity_id
_entity_poly.type
_entity_poly.pdbx_seq_one_letter_code
_entity_poly.pdbx_strand_id
1 'polypeptide(L)'
;MQESLLNSLCARRFAIHARWDTLLRTERVTSPLAYPDALVHLIEWALDQIFTLLRDPTVRKRAEHAGGRGTARPVCPCGRSPLLAFFLAGEQALLEALVLEQAAHLPIDPSERDAALGELYYVVRTLARREVDAFCAVCQHRHDGENGGAHHGHEVVHAAGPAPEEAHKAEVVATKPA
;
A
#
# COMPACT_ATOMS: atom_id res chain seq x y z
N MET A 1 3.30 11.29 -19.72
CA MET A 1 2.82 12.54 -19.05
C MET A 1 3.36 13.73 -19.80
N GLN A 2 2.54 14.77 -20.03
CA GLN A 2 3.00 16.06 -20.62
C GLN A 2 3.97 16.75 -19.67
N GLU A 3 4.97 17.45 -20.24
CA GLU A 3 6.01 18.10 -19.43
C GLU A 3 5.46 19.24 -18.56
N SER A 4 4.47 19.97 -19.04
CA SER A 4 3.77 21.01 -18.27
C SER A 4 3.11 20.44 -17.03
N LEU A 5 2.39 19.32 -17.17
CA LEU A 5 1.73 18.63 -16.06
C LEU A 5 2.75 18.06 -15.06
N LEU A 6 3.85 17.51 -15.56
CA LEU A 6 4.93 17.03 -14.71
C LEU A 6 5.58 18.17 -13.91
N ASN A 7 5.83 19.31 -14.56
CA ASN A 7 6.39 20.48 -13.88
C ASN A 7 5.44 21.04 -12.80
N SER A 8 4.12 21.09 -13.10
CA SER A 8 3.10 21.47 -12.11
C SER A 8 3.06 20.50 -10.94
N LEU A 9 3.14 19.19 -11.21
CA LEU A 9 3.18 18.19 -10.16
C LEU A 9 4.45 18.32 -9.30
N CYS A 10 5.60 18.58 -9.91
CA CYS A 10 6.85 18.86 -9.20
C CYS A 10 6.77 20.12 -8.33
N ALA A 11 6.09 21.17 -8.80
CA ALA A 11 5.88 22.40 -8.03
C ALA A 11 5.03 22.15 -6.77
N ARG A 12 4.20 21.10 -6.74
CA ARG A 12 3.42 20.67 -5.56
C ARG A 12 4.19 19.77 -4.60
N ARG A 13 5.47 19.56 -4.80
CA ARG A 13 6.30 18.64 -3.98
C ARG A 13 6.04 18.76 -2.48
N PHE A 14 6.02 19.99 -1.97
CA PHE A 14 5.76 20.23 -0.54
C PHE A 14 4.36 19.73 -0.09
N ALA A 15 3.32 20.01 -0.88
CA ALA A 15 1.97 19.54 -0.58
C ALA A 15 1.86 18.02 -0.64
N ILE A 16 2.52 17.40 -1.61
CA ILE A 16 2.58 15.93 -1.74
C ILE A 16 3.29 15.33 -0.53
N HIS A 17 4.42 15.89 -0.13
CA HIS A 17 5.16 15.47 1.07
C HIS A 17 4.26 15.53 2.33
N ALA A 18 3.63 16.67 2.58
CA ALA A 18 2.77 16.87 3.74
C ALA A 18 1.57 15.91 3.75
N ARG A 19 0.99 15.65 2.57
CA ARG A 19 -0.11 14.69 2.44
C ARG A 19 0.36 13.25 2.69
N TRP A 20 1.51 12.87 2.15
CA TRP A 20 2.12 11.55 2.37
C TRP A 20 2.41 11.31 3.85
N ASP A 21 3.06 12.27 4.53
CA ASP A 21 3.29 12.23 5.98
C ASP A 21 1.97 12.05 6.77
N THR A 22 0.94 12.83 6.43
CA THR A 22 -0.39 12.71 7.05
C THR A 22 -0.96 11.31 6.88
N LEU A 23 -0.90 10.73 5.68
CA LEU A 23 -1.40 9.38 5.40
C LEU A 23 -0.63 8.32 6.21
N LEU A 24 0.70 8.43 6.28
CA LEU A 24 1.53 7.51 7.08
C LEU A 24 1.16 7.54 8.56
N ARG A 25 0.83 8.71 9.11
CA ARG A 25 0.44 8.84 10.53
C ARG A 25 -0.96 8.32 10.82
N THR A 26 -1.82 8.15 9.82
CA THR A 26 -3.16 7.58 9.97
C THR A 26 -3.20 6.06 9.80
N GLU A 27 -2.14 5.47 9.21
CA GLU A 27 -2.05 4.03 9.04
C GLU A 27 -1.76 3.30 10.37
N ARG A 28 -2.26 2.06 10.46
CA ARG A 28 -1.95 1.21 11.63
C ARG A 28 -0.49 0.77 11.58
N VAL A 29 0.21 1.01 12.68
CA VAL A 29 1.58 0.53 12.86
C VAL A 29 1.57 -0.98 13.07
N THR A 30 2.06 -1.72 12.10
CA THR A 30 2.09 -3.20 12.09
C THR A 30 3.41 -3.78 12.62
N SER A 31 4.45 -2.97 12.69
CA SER A 31 5.76 -3.36 13.23
C SER A 31 6.53 -2.14 13.74
N PRO A 32 7.53 -2.33 14.62
CA PRO A 32 8.39 -1.21 15.07
C PRO A 32 9.08 -0.46 13.93
N LEU A 33 9.35 -1.11 12.80
CA LEU A 33 9.95 -0.49 11.63
C LEU A 33 8.95 0.35 10.80
N ALA A 34 7.65 0.19 11.06
CA ALA A 34 6.58 0.94 10.38
C ALA A 34 6.16 2.20 11.14
N TYR A 35 6.93 2.63 12.15
CA TYR A 35 6.65 3.90 12.81
C TYR A 35 6.77 5.06 11.82
N PRO A 36 5.75 5.93 11.73
CA PRO A 36 5.76 7.08 10.81
C PRO A 36 7.02 7.93 10.93
N ASP A 37 7.48 8.20 12.14
CA ASP A 37 8.67 9.02 12.37
C ASP A 37 9.97 8.43 11.78
N ALA A 38 10.04 7.13 11.56
CA ALA A 38 11.14 6.50 10.84
C ALA A 38 10.98 6.60 9.31
N LEU A 39 9.74 6.52 8.83
CA LEU A 39 9.43 6.46 7.39
C LEU A 39 9.35 7.84 6.74
N VAL A 40 8.95 8.87 7.46
CA VAL A 40 8.80 10.23 6.89
C VAL A 40 10.10 10.77 6.30
N HIS A 41 11.24 10.36 6.84
CA HIS A 41 12.56 10.77 6.32
C HIS A 41 12.87 10.19 4.92
N LEU A 42 12.14 9.17 4.49
CA LEU A 42 12.28 8.56 3.16
C LEU A 42 11.46 9.28 2.09
N ILE A 43 10.51 10.16 2.47
CA ILE A 43 9.57 10.76 1.52
C ILE A 43 10.32 11.62 0.50
N GLU A 44 11.25 12.48 0.94
CA GLU A 44 12.02 13.33 0.04
C GLU A 44 12.84 12.53 -0.96
N TRP A 45 13.53 11.51 -0.49
CA TRP A 45 14.26 10.58 -1.35
C TRP A 45 13.34 9.89 -2.37
N ALA A 46 12.19 9.40 -1.93
CA ALA A 46 11.23 8.72 -2.81
C ALA A 46 10.67 9.67 -3.88
N LEU A 47 10.35 10.92 -3.50
CA LEU A 47 9.91 11.95 -4.45
C LEU A 47 10.99 12.26 -5.49
N ASP A 48 12.26 12.37 -5.09
CA ASP A 48 13.37 12.56 -6.03
C ASP A 48 13.47 11.41 -7.03
N GLN A 49 13.39 10.17 -6.56
CA GLN A 49 13.41 9.00 -7.42
C GLN A 49 12.23 8.98 -8.40
N ILE A 50 11.02 9.23 -7.90
CA ILE A 50 9.80 9.22 -8.72
C ILE A 50 9.86 10.31 -9.79
N PHE A 51 10.19 11.54 -9.43
CA PHE A 51 10.27 12.64 -10.40
C PHE A 51 11.40 12.47 -11.41
N THR A 52 12.52 11.86 -11.01
CA THR A 52 13.61 11.50 -11.92
C THR A 52 13.15 10.46 -12.94
N LEU A 53 12.46 9.41 -12.48
CA LEU A 53 11.92 8.36 -13.36
C LEU A 53 10.83 8.88 -14.29
N LEU A 54 9.96 9.78 -13.84
CA LEU A 54 8.92 10.40 -14.67
C LEU A 54 9.50 11.29 -15.79
N ARG A 55 10.71 11.83 -15.61
CA ARG A 55 11.43 12.59 -16.64
C ARG A 55 12.15 11.69 -17.66
N ASP A 56 12.37 10.43 -17.34
CA ASP A 56 13.08 9.51 -18.24
C ASP A 56 12.17 9.06 -19.40
N PRO A 57 12.48 9.41 -20.65
CA PRO A 57 11.67 9.02 -21.79
C PRO A 57 11.63 7.51 -22.03
N THR A 58 12.61 6.75 -21.54
CA THR A 58 12.63 5.28 -21.66
C THR A 58 11.61 4.65 -20.72
N VAL A 59 11.41 5.23 -19.56
CA VAL A 59 10.40 4.81 -18.59
C VAL A 59 9.00 5.08 -19.14
N ARG A 60 8.79 6.24 -19.75
CA ARG A 60 7.53 6.60 -20.41
C ARG A 60 7.14 5.58 -21.48
N LYS A 61 8.05 5.24 -22.38
CA LYS A 61 7.80 4.21 -23.42
C LYS A 61 7.44 2.86 -22.81
N ARG A 62 8.09 2.46 -21.72
CA ARG A 62 7.77 1.20 -21.02
C ARG A 62 6.38 1.24 -20.38
N ALA A 63 5.99 2.36 -19.79
CA ALA A 63 4.66 2.55 -19.21
C ALA A 63 3.56 2.44 -20.28
N GLU A 64 3.78 3.06 -21.45
CA GLU A 64 2.88 2.97 -22.62
C GLU A 64 2.71 1.51 -23.09
N HIS A 65 3.81 0.75 -23.22
CA HIS A 65 3.78 -0.66 -23.63
C HIS A 65 3.15 -1.57 -22.57
N ALA A 66 3.25 -1.22 -21.30
CA ALA A 66 2.56 -1.94 -20.23
C ALA A 66 1.04 -1.81 -20.30
N GLY A 67 0.52 -0.95 -21.20
CA GLY A 67 -0.88 -0.90 -21.62
C GLY A 67 -1.86 -0.55 -20.52
N GLY A 68 -1.47 0.32 -19.58
CA GLY A 68 -2.34 0.66 -18.43
C GLY A 68 -2.62 -0.51 -17.48
N ARG A 69 -2.16 -1.71 -17.80
CA ARG A 69 -2.09 -2.83 -16.86
C ARG A 69 -0.99 -2.47 -15.88
N GLY A 70 -1.36 -1.63 -14.93
CA GLY A 70 -0.46 -1.19 -13.87
C GLY A 70 0.29 -2.39 -13.35
N THR A 71 1.60 -2.24 -13.15
CA THR A 71 2.38 -3.26 -12.47
C THR A 71 1.62 -3.68 -11.23
N ALA A 72 1.45 -4.97 -11.01
CA ALA A 72 0.79 -5.47 -9.81
C ALA A 72 1.43 -4.81 -8.58
N ARG A 73 0.65 -4.57 -7.54
CA ARG A 73 1.19 -4.03 -6.29
C ARG A 73 2.28 -4.95 -5.78
N PRO A 74 3.36 -4.39 -5.20
CA PRO A 74 4.39 -5.22 -4.58
C PRO A 74 3.78 -6.03 -3.44
N VAL A 75 4.31 -7.23 -3.24
CA VAL A 75 3.87 -8.14 -2.18
C VAL A 75 5.09 -8.50 -1.34
N CYS A 76 4.95 -8.44 -0.03
CA CYS A 76 5.94 -8.98 0.89
C CYS A 76 5.44 -10.34 1.40
N PRO A 77 6.16 -11.44 1.17
CA PRO A 77 5.72 -12.78 1.58
C PRO A 77 5.41 -12.90 3.08
N CYS A 78 6.16 -12.20 3.93
CA CYS A 78 5.90 -12.21 5.38
C CYS A 78 4.85 -11.17 5.83
N GLY A 79 4.35 -10.30 4.94
CA GLY A 79 3.37 -9.26 5.24
C GLY A 79 3.88 -8.14 6.18
N ARG A 80 5.17 -8.12 6.53
CA ARG A 80 5.73 -7.22 7.56
C ARG A 80 6.58 -6.07 7.01
N SER A 81 6.71 -5.95 5.68
CA SER A 81 7.49 -4.86 5.09
C SER A 81 6.84 -3.51 5.38
N PRO A 82 7.52 -2.60 6.07
CA PRO A 82 7.01 -1.26 6.34
C PRO A 82 6.88 -0.45 5.04
N LEU A 83 7.64 -0.81 4.01
CA LEU A 83 7.66 -0.13 2.73
C LEU A 83 6.36 -0.33 1.94
N LEU A 84 5.58 -1.38 2.21
CA LEU A 84 4.27 -1.55 1.58
C LEU A 84 3.31 -0.42 1.93
N ALA A 85 3.14 -0.14 3.23
CA ALA A 85 2.30 0.96 3.69
C ALA A 85 2.88 2.32 3.27
N PHE A 86 4.21 2.47 3.32
CA PHE A 86 4.91 3.66 2.87
C PHE A 86 4.58 4.00 1.42
N PHE A 87 4.80 3.10 0.48
CA PHE A 87 4.54 3.36 -0.93
C PHE A 87 3.05 3.42 -1.27
N LEU A 88 2.18 2.75 -0.53
CA LEU A 88 0.74 2.87 -0.70
C LEU A 88 0.25 4.29 -0.36
N ALA A 89 0.71 4.84 0.77
CA ALA A 89 0.42 6.22 1.14
C ALA A 89 0.99 7.21 0.12
N GLY A 90 2.19 6.96 -0.41
CA GLY A 90 2.79 7.77 -1.45
C GLY A 90 2.05 7.72 -2.79
N GLU A 91 1.61 6.53 -3.21
CA GLU A 91 0.77 6.34 -4.40
C GLU A 91 -0.49 7.20 -4.28
N GLN A 92 -1.16 7.14 -3.13
CA GLN A 92 -2.36 7.94 -2.89
C GLN A 92 -2.07 9.45 -2.93
N ALA A 93 -1.06 9.93 -2.21
CA ALA A 93 -0.72 11.36 -2.17
C ALA A 93 -0.40 11.93 -3.56
N LEU A 94 0.36 11.17 -4.36
CA LEU A 94 0.73 11.55 -5.72
C LEU A 94 -0.46 11.53 -6.68
N LEU A 95 -1.35 10.55 -6.56
CA LEU A 95 -2.57 10.49 -7.37
C LEU A 95 -3.52 11.62 -7.06
N GLU A 96 -3.74 11.94 -5.79
CA GLU A 96 -4.55 13.09 -5.37
C GLU A 96 -3.99 14.39 -5.98
N ALA A 97 -2.67 14.60 -5.91
CA ALA A 97 -2.03 15.77 -6.48
C ALA A 97 -2.16 15.82 -8.02
N LEU A 98 -1.96 14.68 -8.70
CA LEU A 98 -2.10 14.60 -10.16
C LEU A 98 -3.52 14.92 -10.61
N VAL A 99 -4.53 14.38 -9.94
CA VAL A 99 -5.94 14.65 -10.27
C VAL A 99 -6.26 16.13 -10.08
N LEU A 100 -5.75 16.77 -9.02
CA LEU A 100 -5.93 18.19 -8.79
C LEU A 100 -5.27 19.04 -9.88
N GLU A 101 -4.06 18.66 -10.33
CA GLU A 101 -3.39 19.37 -11.44
C GLU A 101 -4.13 19.16 -12.76
N GLN A 102 -4.59 17.96 -13.04
CA GLN A 102 -5.40 17.69 -14.23
C GLN A 102 -6.69 18.53 -14.26
N ALA A 103 -7.35 18.68 -13.10
CA ALA A 103 -8.54 19.50 -12.97
C ALA A 103 -8.25 21.01 -13.17
N ALA A 104 -7.07 21.47 -12.76
CA ALA A 104 -6.66 22.87 -12.92
C ALA A 104 -6.27 23.23 -14.36
N HIS A 105 -5.85 22.24 -15.18
CA HIS A 105 -5.37 22.42 -16.55
C HIS A 105 -6.43 22.06 -17.62
N LEU A 106 -7.71 22.13 -17.29
CA LEU A 106 -8.77 21.83 -18.25
C LEU A 106 -8.77 22.81 -19.46
N PRO A 107 -9.04 22.32 -20.68
CA PRO A 107 -9.41 20.95 -21.06
C PRO A 107 -8.18 20.07 -21.38
N ILE A 108 -8.02 18.94 -20.69
CA ILE A 108 -7.05 17.91 -21.04
C ILE A 108 -7.78 16.81 -21.81
N ASP A 109 -7.17 16.31 -22.87
CA ASP A 109 -7.70 15.15 -23.59
C ASP A 109 -7.82 13.95 -22.64
N PRO A 110 -8.95 13.21 -22.64
CA PRO A 110 -9.14 12.05 -21.75
C PRO A 110 -8.04 10.99 -21.88
N SER A 111 -7.53 10.75 -23.10
CA SER A 111 -6.46 9.77 -23.33
C SER A 111 -5.14 10.20 -22.72
N GLU A 112 -4.83 11.50 -22.76
CA GLU A 112 -3.64 12.07 -22.11
C GLU A 112 -3.73 12.02 -20.60
N ARG A 113 -4.93 12.27 -20.06
CA ARG A 113 -5.20 12.13 -18.63
C ARG A 113 -4.98 10.70 -18.15
N ASP A 114 -5.54 9.73 -18.86
CA ASP A 114 -5.42 8.32 -18.52
C ASP A 114 -3.98 7.81 -18.70
N ALA A 115 -3.28 8.29 -19.72
CA ALA A 115 -1.87 7.99 -19.92
C ALA A 115 -1.00 8.53 -18.79
N ALA A 116 -1.27 9.75 -18.30
CA ALA A 116 -0.53 10.33 -17.16
C ALA A 116 -0.74 9.53 -15.86
N LEU A 117 -1.96 9.08 -15.61
CA LEU A 117 -2.26 8.18 -14.48
C LEU A 117 -1.52 6.84 -14.61
N GLY A 118 -1.57 6.23 -15.79
CA GLY A 118 -0.88 4.96 -16.07
C GLY A 118 0.64 5.06 -15.88
N GLU A 119 1.25 6.16 -16.33
CA GLU A 119 2.67 6.43 -16.19
C GLU A 119 3.07 6.62 -14.72
N LEU A 120 2.29 7.38 -13.94
CA LEU A 120 2.51 7.56 -12.52
C LEU A 120 2.42 6.23 -11.75
N TYR A 121 1.38 5.44 -11.99
CA TYR A 121 1.24 4.11 -11.40
C TYR A 121 2.43 3.21 -11.72
N TYR A 122 2.85 3.20 -12.99
CA TYR A 122 3.98 2.40 -13.43
C TYR A 122 5.25 2.75 -12.66
N VAL A 123 5.57 4.04 -12.55
CA VAL A 123 6.78 4.53 -11.89
C VAL A 123 6.75 4.22 -10.40
N VAL A 124 5.67 4.58 -9.70
CA VAL A 124 5.56 4.39 -8.25
C VAL A 124 5.65 2.91 -7.89
N ARG A 125 4.93 2.05 -8.61
CA ARG A 125 4.92 0.61 -8.33
C ARG A 125 6.21 -0.11 -8.73
N THR A 126 6.89 0.37 -9.76
CA THR A 126 8.22 -0.16 -10.13
C THR A 126 9.25 0.17 -9.06
N LEU A 127 9.26 1.41 -8.55
CA LEU A 127 10.10 1.81 -7.44
C LEU A 127 9.75 1.01 -6.18
N ALA A 128 8.46 0.97 -5.81
CA ALA A 128 7.98 0.24 -4.64
C ALA A 128 8.38 -1.23 -4.67
N ARG A 129 8.24 -1.90 -5.82
CA ARG A 129 8.65 -3.30 -5.98
C ARG A 129 10.14 -3.48 -5.72
N ARG A 130 10.97 -2.65 -6.36
CA ARG A 130 12.42 -2.71 -6.17
C ARG A 130 12.81 -2.61 -4.69
N GLU A 131 12.23 -1.66 -3.97
CA GLU A 131 12.56 -1.41 -2.56
C GLU A 131 11.99 -2.49 -1.63
N VAL A 132 10.77 -2.97 -1.89
CA VAL A 132 10.18 -4.08 -1.14
C VAL A 132 10.96 -5.37 -1.35
N ASP A 133 11.36 -5.67 -2.59
CA ASP A 133 12.16 -6.87 -2.90
C ASP A 133 13.54 -6.79 -2.22
N ALA A 134 14.19 -5.62 -2.23
CA ALA A 134 15.45 -5.41 -1.53
C ALA A 134 15.29 -5.59 0.00
N PHE A 135 14.22 -5.05 0.59
CA PHE A 135 13.90 -5.28 2.00
C PHE A 135 13.66 -6.76 2.30
N CYS A 136 12.87 -7.44 1.47
CA CYS A 136 12.56 -8.85 1.65
C CYS A 136 13.80 -9.76 1.50
N ALA A 137 14.79 -9.36 0.72
CA ALA A 137 16.03 -10.10 0.57
C ALA A 137 16.84 -10.20 1.87
N VAL A 138 16.72 -9.20 2.75
CA VAL A 138 17.42 -9.15 4.05
C VAL A 138 16.48 -9.43 5.25
N CYS A 139 15.19 -9.63 5.00
CA CYS A 139 14.19 -9.85 6.03
C CYS A 139 14.36 -11.23 6.68
N GLN A 140 14.57 -11.27 8.00
CA GLN A 140 14.71 -12.52 8.77
C GLN A 140 13.43 -13.38 8.76
N HIS A 141 12.26 -12.78 8.52
CA HIS A 141 10.96 -13.45 8.47
C HIS A 141 10.61 -14.06 7.11
N ARG A 142 11.53 -14.01 6.14
CA ARG A 142 11.30 -14.55 4.80
C ARG A 142 10.94 -16.04 4.82
N HIS A 143 11.53 -16.80 5.76
CA HIS A 143 11.35 -18.24 5.86
C HIS A 143 10.13 -18.66 6.67
N ASP A 144 9.55 -17.78 7.50
CA ASP A 144 8.37 -18.11 8.31
C ASP A 144 7.12 -18.40 7.43
N GLY A 145 7.04 -17.81 6.25
CA GLY A 145 5.95 -18.03 5.29
C GLY A 145 6.05 -19.33 4.49
N GLU A 146 7.27 -19.85 4.27
CA GLU A 146 7.49 -21.09 3.51
C GLU A 146 7.33 -22.35 4.37
N ASN A 147 7.57 -22.24 5.69
CA ASN A 147 7.45 -23.36 6.64
C ASN A 147 6.06 -23.47 7.30
N GLY A 148 5.15 -22.51 7.08
CA GLY A 148 3.79 -22.54 7.65
C GLY A 148 2.85 -23.58 7.03
N GLY A 149 3.27 -24.29 5.99
CA GLY A 149 2.48 -25.32 5.29
C GLY A 149 2.71 -26.76 5.72
N ALA A 150 3.64 -27.05 6.63
CA ALA A 150 4.06 -28.43 6.90
C ALA A 150 3.89 -28.93 8.35
N HIS A 151 3.19 -28.21 9.21
CA HIS A 151 2.92 -28.66 10.59
C HIS A 151 1.44 -28.60 10.96
N HIS A 152 0.63 -29.49 10.39
CA HIS A 152 -0.61 -29.96 11.03
C HIS A 152 -0.81 -31.43 10.74
N GLY A 153 -0.13 -32.25 11.51
CA GLY A 153 -0.35 -33.66 11.66
C GLY A 153 -0.07 -34.09 13.10
N HIS A 154 -0.56 -33.33 14.08
CA HIS A 154 -0.64 -33.83 15.46
C HIS A 154 -2.10 -34.12 15.77
N GLU A 155 -2.49 -35.33 15.44
CA GLU A 155 -3.71 -35.99 15.88
C GLU A 155 -3.64 -36.13 17.41
N VAL A 156 -4.26 -35.21 18.12
CA VAL A 156 -4.53 -35.37 19.55
C VAL A 156 -5.80 -36.18 19.67
N VAL A 157 -5.62 -37.47 19.88
CA VAL A 157 -6.69 -38.38 20.33
C VAL A 157 -7.14 -37.93 21.71
N HIS A 158 -8.20 -37.16 21.81
CA HIS A 158 -8.90 -36.92 23.05
C HIS A 158 -9.82 -38.09 23.34
N ALA A 159 -9.40 -38.86 24.37
CA ALA A 159 -10.23 -39.86 25.01
C ALA A 159 -11.54 -39.25 25.53
N ALA A 160 -12.62 -39.92 25.21
CA ALA A 160 -13.95 -39.61 25.68
C ALA A 160 -14.05 -39.72 27.21
N GLY A 161 -14.44 -38.63 27.86
CA GLY A 161 -14.92 -38.61 29.24
C GLY A 161 -16.40 -38.27 29.25
N PRO A 162 -17.19 -38.86 30.17
CA PRO A 162 -18.63 -38.84 30.12
C PRO A 162 -19.24 -37.52 30.57
N ALA A 163 -20.39 -37.20 29.99
CA ALA A 163 -21.24 -36.05 30.32
C ALA A 163 -21.74 -36.07 31.78
N PRO A 164 -21.97 -34.91 32.39
CA PRO A 164 -23.03 -34.78 33.38
C PRO A 164 -24.24 -34.06 32.78
N GLU A 165 -25.34 -34.82 32.85
CA GLU A 165 -26.72 -34.35 32.83
C GLU A 165 -26.97 -33.59 34.14
N GLU A 166 -27.51 -32.37 34.06
CA GLU A 166 -28.60 -31.97 34.98
C GLU A 166 -29.19 -30.62 34.59
N ALA A 167 -30.46 -30.68 34.53
CA ALA A 167 -31.46 -29.66 34.39
C ALA A 167 -31.39 -28.50 35.39
N HIS A 168 -31.68 -27.30 34.99
CA HIS A 168 -32.46 -26.40 35.81
C HIS A 168 -33.39 -25.50 34.94
N LYS A 169 -34.63 -25.63 35.34
CA LYS A 169 -35.85 -24.98 34.87
C LYS A 169 -36.04 -23.65 35.60
N ALA A 170 -36.89 -22.82 34.97
CA ALA A 170 -37.56 -21.64 35.50
C ALA A 170 -36.73 -20.31 35.38
N GLU A 171 -37.25 -19.14 35.05
CA GLU A 171 -38.66 -18.66 35.20
C GLU A 171 -38.78 -17.37 34.38
N VAL A 172 -39.92 -17.24 33.74
CA VAL A 172 -40.37 -16.05 33.00
C VAL A 172 -40.85 -15.01 34.03
N VAL A 173 -40.32 -13.79 33.90
CA VAL A 173 -41.00 -12.60 34.46
C VAL A 173 -41.09 -11.53 33.35
N ALA A 174 -42.29 -11.37 32.88
CA ALA A 174 -42.74 -10.23 32.07
C ALA A 174 -43.03 -9.04 32.96
N THR A 175 -42.50 -7.86 32.61
CA THR A 175 -43.08 -6.59 33.05
C THR A 175 -43.26 -5.67 31.87
N LYS A 176 -44.51 -5.25 31.70
CA LYS A 176 -45.09 -4.35 30.70
C LYS A 176 -45.00 -2.89 31.21
N PRO A 177 -45.16 -1.91 30.30
CA PRO A 177 -44.71 -0.51 30.44
C PRO A 177 -45.73 0.41 31.11
N ALA A 178 -45.19 1.55 31.44
CA ALA A 178 -46.01 2.79 31.58
C ALA A 178 -45.25 3.90 30.83
#